data_d0379e827e85b1f7d7b1d038938e37fd
#
_entry.id   d0379e827e85b1f7d7b1d038938e37fd
#
_cell.length_a   1.000
_cell.length_b   1.000
_cell.length_c   1.000
_cell.angle_alpha   90.00
_cell.angle_beta   90.00
_cell.angle_gamma   90.00
#
_symmetry.space_group_name_H-M   'P 1'
#
loop_
_entity.id
_entity.type
_entity.pdbx_description
1 polymer ?
#
loop_
_entity_poly.entity_id
_entity_poly.type
_entity_poly.pdbx_seq_one_letter_code
_entity_poly.pdbx_strand_id
1 'polypeptide(L)'
;MRVFLAFFIVLLGLNACAAAPMPPIDTNSAIYRVPVEPGVTYDDVVTSLKVISEGMNFVNPANFPIGEHIKQRGQPIEGVLEVHSFCNLSMGTEIFLDHPEFVVFAPCRVGLYEQKGQLYLAIDRPTYDLKSIKNPTPRAQKAAKELEETLIKIIEKARKGDI
;
A
#
# COMPACT_ATOMS: atom_id res chain seq x y z
N MET A 1 -15.46 -39.33 54.51
CA MET A 1 -14.36 -38.55 53.93
C MET A 1 -14.69 -38.32 52.45
N ARG A 2 -15.28 -37.15 52.11
CA ARG A 2 -15.74 -36.81 50.76
C ARG A 2 -14.72 -35.91 50.14
N VAL A 3 -14.02 -36.40 49.07
CA VAL A 3 -13.05 -35.64 48.29
C VAL A 3 -13.81 -34.87 47.22
N PHE A 4 -13.84 -33.52 47.30
CA PHE A 4 -14.32 -32.64 46.25
C PHE A 4 -13.23 -32.43 45.24
N LEU A 5 -13.38 -32.98 44.05
CA LEU A 5 -12.52 -32.70 42.89
C LEU A 5 -12.97 -31.40 42.24
N ALA A 6 -12.26 -30.29 42.43
CA ALA A 6 -12.51 -29.04 41.77
C ALA A 6 -11.93 -29.08 40.34
N PHE A 7 -12.79 -29.09 39.35
CA PHE A 7 -12.42 -28.98 37.94
C PHE A 7 -12.14 -27.48 37.63
N PHE A 8 -10.85 -27.15 37.42
CA PHE A 8 -10.45 -25.86 36.94
C PHE A 8 -10.59 -25.83 35.40
N ILE A 9 -11.64 -25.19 34.90
CA ILE A 9 -11.81 -24.93 33.46
C ILE A 9 -10.94 -23.71 33.13
N VAL A 10 -9.80 -23.93 32.51
CA VAL A 10 -8.97 -22.88 31.90
C VAL A 10 -9.63 -22.47 30.58
N LEU A 11 -10.36 -21.38 30.60
CA LEU A 11 -10.84 -20.70 29.37
C LEU A 11 -9.63 -20.07 28.67
N LEU A 12 -9.04 -20.79 27.70
CA LEU A 12 -8.13 -20.22 26.73
C LEU A 12 -8.92 -19.26 25.84
N GLY A 13 -8.86 -17.98 26.17
CA GLY A 13 -9.40 -16.90 25.30
C GLY A 13 -8.66 -16.89 23.97
N LEU A 14 -9.30 -17.38 22.92
CA LEU A 14 -8.87 -17.15 21.53
C LEU A 14 -9.02 -15.64 21.27
N ASN A 15 -7.94 -14.88 21.47
CA ASN A 15 -7.83 -13.54 20.92
C ASN A 15 -7.77 -13.67 19.40
N ALA A 16 -8.91 -13.64 18.72
CA ALA A 16 -8.96 -13.41 17.29
C ALA A 16 -8.35 -12.02 17.05
N CYS A 17 -7.16 -11.97 16.46
CA CYS A 17 -6.51 -10.73 16.05
C CYS A 17 -7.37 -10.16 14.91
N ALA A 18 -8.33 -9.31 15.26
CA ALA A 18 -9.12 -8.60 14.25
C ALA A 18 -8.18 -7.64 13.50
N ALA A 19 -8.24 -7.69 12.17
CA ALA A 19 -7.48 -6.78 11.32
C ALA A 19 -7.73 -5.33 11.73
N ALA A 20 -6.67 -4.54 11.87
CA ALA A 20 -6.81 -3.12 12.18
C ALA A 20 -7.58 -2.40 11.04
N PRO A 21 -8.56 -1.54 11.37
CA PRO A 21 -9.30 -0.82 10.34
C PRO A 21 -8.37 0.06 9.50
N MET A 22 -8.76 0.27 8.24
CA MET A 22 -8.04 1.20 7.35
C MET A 22 -8.13 2.62 7.90
N PRO A 23 -7.01 3.38 7.92
CA PRO A 23 -7.03 4.78 8.31
C PRO A 23 -7.96 5.61 7.41
N PRO A 24 -8.60 6.67 7.93
CA PRO A 24 -9.35 7.60 7.09
C PRO A 24 -8.42 8.32 6.11
N ILE A 25 -8.94 8.65 4.92
CA ILE A 25 -8.20 9.39 3.92
C ILE A 25 -8.21 10.88 4.30
N ASP A 26 -7.03 11.46 4.54
CA ASP A 26 -6.87 12.91 4.64
C ASP A 26 -6.83 13.50 3.22
N THR A 27 -7.86 14.23 2.85
CA THR A 27 -7.98 14.86 1.51
C THR A 27 -6.95 15.98 1.26
N ASN A 28 -6.26 16.45 2.31
CA ASN A 28 -5.21 17.45 2.22
C ASN A 28 -3.79 16.84 2.12
N SER A 29 -3.67 15.52 2.28
CA SER A 29 -2.40 14.80 2.14
C SER A 29 -2.23 14.22 0.75
N ALA A 30 -1.03 14.39 0.17
CA ALA A 30 -0.63 13.73 -1.06
C ALA A 30 -0.34 12.24 -0.84
N ILE A 31 -0.10 11.83 0.40
CA ILE A 31 0.30 10.47 0.75
C ILE A 31 -0.81 9.82 1.58
N TYR A 32 -1.19 8.61 1.19
CA TYR A 32 -1.99 7.72 2.02
C TYR A 32 -1.17 6.52 2.45
N ARG A 33 -1.12 6.22 3.75
CA ARG A 33 -0.31 5.14 4.30
C ARG A 33 -1.09 4.24 5.24
N VAL A 34 -0.68 2.96 5.28
CA VAL A 34 -1.26 1.95 6.16
C VAL A 34 -0.16 1.13 6.81
N PRO A 35 -0.29 0.72 8.08
CA PRO A 35 0.62 -0.24 8.69
C PRO A 35 0.36 -1.64 8.14
N VAL A 36 1.40 -2.43 7.98
CA VAL A 36 1.33 -3.88 7.73
C VAL A 36 0.83 -4.56 9.00
N GLU A 37 -0.01 -5.57 8.87
CA GLU A 37 -0.59 -6.25 10.02
C GLU A 37 0.45 -7.10 10.78
N PRO A 38 0.25 -7.29 12.09
CA PRO A 38 1.15 -8.13 12.88
C PRO A 38 1.22 -9.55 12.33
N GLY A 39 2.44 -10.07 12.20
CA GLY A 39 2.68 -11.43 11.70
C GLY A 39 2.81 -11.55 10.18
N VAL A 40 2.49 -10.51 9.43
CA VAL A 40 2.74 -10.47 7.98
C VAL A 40 4.19 -10.06 7.74
N THR A 41 4.91 -10.88 6.97
CA THR A 41 6.32 -10.67 6.68
C THR A 41 6.53 -9.72 5.48
N TYR A 42 7.76 -9.24 5.31
CA TYR A 42 8.15 -8.49 4.12
C TYR A 42 7.85 -9.28 2.82
N ASP A 43 8.21 -10.57 2.80
CA ASP A 43 8.01 -11.42 1.61
C ASP A 43 6.52 -11.62 1.30
N ASP A 44 5.66 -11.74 2.32
CA ASP A 44 4.22 -11.81 2.16
C ASP A 44 3.69 -10.53 1.50
N VAL A 45 4.14 -9.37 1.98
CA VAL A 45 3.74 -8.06 1.44
C VAL A 45 4.15 -7.91 -0.02
N VAL A 46 5.42 -8.22 -0.36
CA VAL A 46 5.93 -8.08 -1.74
C VAL A 46 5.22 -9.04 -2.68
N THR A 47 5.00 -10.29 -2.25
CA THR A 47 4.26 -11.29 -3.02
C THR A 47 2.83 -10.83 -3.26
N SER A 48 2.14 -10.36 -2.21
CA SER A 48 0.78 -9.86 -2.31
C SER A 48 0.68 -8.64 -3.23
N LEU A 49 1.57 -7.64 -3.08
CA LEU A 49 1.61 -6.48 -3.97
C LEU A 49 1.68 -6.90 -5.44
N LYS A 50 2.56 -7.87 -5.76
CA LYS A 50 2.71 -8.37 -7.13
C LYS A 50 1.43 -9.05 -7.62
N VAL A 51 0.95 -10.06 -6.90
CA VAL A 51 -0.19 -10.89 -7.34
C VAL A 51 -1.47 -10.07 -7.45
N ILE A 52 -1.75 -9.23 -6.44
CA ILE A 52 -2.97 -8.43 -6.41
C ILE A 52 -2.95 -7.33 -7.48
N SER A 53 -1.81 -6.67 -7.70
CA SER A 53 -1.71 -5.64 -8.75
C SER A 53 -1.87 -6.23 -10.15
N GLU A 54 -1.24 -7.37 -10.44
CA GLU A 54 -1.41 -8.10 -11.70
C GLU A 54 -2.87 -8.50 -11.91
N GLY A 55 -3.54 -9.04 -10.88
CA GLY A 55 -4.96 -9.38 -10.91
C GLY A 55 -5.90 -8.18 -11.11
N MET A 56 -5.45 -6.96 -10.82
CA MET A 56 -6.16 -5.71 -11.06
C MET A 56 -5.70 -4.95 -12.31
N ASN A 57 -5.05 -5.65 -13.24
CA ASN A 57 -4.57 -5.12 -14.52
C ASN A 57 -3.50 -4.02 -14.40
N PHE A 58 -2.64 -4.13 -13.38
CA PHE A 58 -1.44 -3.31 -13.28
C PHE A 58 -0.22 -4.09 -13.74
N VAL A 59 0.67 -3.42 -14.45
CA VAL A 59 2.03 -3.91 -14.70
C VAL A 59 2.99 -3.33 -13.66
N ASN A 60 4.02 -4.09 -13.29
CA ASN A 60 5.10 -3.63 -12.40
C ASN A 60 6.37 -3.37 -13.23
N PRO A 61 6.60 -2.13 -13.70
CA PRO A 61 7.74 -1.84 -14.59
C PRO A 61 9.08 -1.80 -13.86
N ALA A 62 9.09 -1.47 -12.56
CA ALA A 62 10.34 -1.36 -11.80
C ALA A 62 10.11 -1.39 -10.28
N ASN A 63 11.12 -1.92 -9.57
CA ASN A 63 11.26 -1.79 -8.13
C ASN A 63 12.61 -1.15 -7.83
N PHE A 64 12.64 -0.21 -6.88
CA PHE A 64 13.84 0.54 -6.56
C PHE A 64 14.16 0.42 -5.05
N PRO A 65 15.20 -0.36 -4.67
CA PRO A 65 15.61 -0.58 -3.29
C PRO A 65 16.45 0.61 -2.77
N ILE A 66 15.80 1.71 -2.47
CA ILE A 66 16.44 2.99 -2.07
C ILE A 66 17.36 2.78 -0.86
N GLY A 67 16.90 2.03 0.15
CA GLY A 67 17.66 1.76 1.36
C GLY A 67 19.00 1.07 1.08
N GLU A 68 19.01 0.08 0.19
CA GLU A 68 20.23 -0.60 -0.21
C GLU A 68 21.23 0.34 -0.92
N HIS A 69 20.72 1.19 -1.81
CA HIS A 69 21.57 2.18 -2.48
C HIS A 69 22.15 3.24 -1.53
N ILE A 70 21.41 3.58 -0.48
CA ILE A 70 21.90 4.51 0.56
C ILE A 70 22.97 3.82 1.42
N LYS A 71 22.76 2.56 1.83
CA LYS A 71 23.78 1.76 2.56
C LYS A 71 25.07 1.63 1.78
N GLN A 72 24.99 1.37 0.47
CA GLN A 72 26.16 1.29 -0.41
C GLN A 72 26.97 2.61 -0.47
N ARG A 73 26.37 3.74 -0.10
CA ARG A 73 27.03 5.03 0.02
C ARG A 73 27.54 5.34 1.43
N GLY A 74 27.56 4.33 2.31
CA GLY A 74 28.07 4.45 3.68
C GLY A 74 27.15 5.19 4.64
N GLN A 75 25.87 5.38 4.29
CA GLN A 75 24.89 5.99 5.19
C GLN A 75 24.17 4.92 6.02
N PRO A 76 24.00 5.13 7.35
CA PRO A 76 23.29 4.20 8.20
C PRO A 76 21.77 4.31 7.94
N ILE A 77 21.22 3.36 7.20
CA ILE A 77 19.79 3.12 7.11
C ILE A 77 19.50 1.74 7.65
N GLU A 78 18.59 1.66 8.61
CA GLU A 78 18.07 0.41 9.14
C GLU A 78 16.70 0.10 8.52
N GLY A 79 16.39 -1.20 8.42
CA GLY A 79 15.11 -1.68 7.91
C GLY A 79 14.92 -1.50 6.40
N VAL A 80 13.66 -1.63 5.99
CA VAL A 80 13.23 -1.56 4.58
C VAL A 80 13.00 -0.11 4.18
N LEU A 81 13.43 0.27 2.98
CA LEU A 81 13.09 1.52 2.32
C LEU A 81 13.16 1.33 0.81
N GLU A 82 12.01 1.15 0.17
CA GLU A 82 11.95 0.88 -1.26
C GLU A 82 10.66 1.40 -1.91
N VAL A 83 10.65 1.49 -3.23
CA VAL A 83 9.50 1.88 -4.04
C VAL A 83 9.22 0.80 -5.07
N HIS A 84 7.97 0.36 -5.12
CA HIS A 84 7.40 -0.50 -6.15
C HIS A 84 6.57 0.35 -7.10
N SER A 85 6.86 0.27 -8.39
CA SER A 85 6.15 1.04 -9.41
C SER A 85 5.08 0.19 -10.05
N PHE A 86 3.88 0.75 -10.21
CA PHE A 86 2.73 0.08 -10.80
C PHE A 86 2.06 0.98 -11.84
N CYS A 87 1.63 0.40 -12.96
CA CYS A 87 0.96 1.15 -14.01
C CYS A 87 -0.28 0.41 -14.50
N ASN A 88 -1.45 1.04 -14.38
CA ASN A 88 -2.65 0.64 -15.09
C ASN A 88 -2.80 1.49 -16.34
N LEU A 89 -2.40 0.92 -17.47
CA LEU A 89 -2.37 1.65 -18.75
C LEU A 89 -3.77 2.10 -19.20
N SER A 90 -4.81 1.31 -18.93
CA SER A 90 -6.18 1.68 -19.29
C SER A 90 -6.65 2.92 -18.55
N MET A 91 -6.50 2.95 -17.21
CA MET A 91 -6.88 4.10 -16.39
C MET A 91 -5.98 5.32 -16.68
N GLY A 92 -4.66 5.08 -16.86
CA GLY A 92 -3.71 6.14 -17.20
C GLY A 92 -4.04 6.81 -18.53
N THR A 93 -4.44 6.06 -19.55
CA THR A 93 -4.83 6.58 -20.86
C THR A 93 -5.97 7.59 -20.75
N GLU A 94 -6.99 7.33 -19.90
CA GLU A 94 -8.10 8.24 -19.70
C GLU A 94 -7.70 9.62 -19.12
N ILE A 95 -6.55 9.67 -18.45
CA ILE A 95 -5.98 10.93 -17.97
C ILE A 95 -5.06 11.54 -19.04
N PHE A 96 -4.16 10.77 -19.62
CA PHE A 96 -3.12 11.26 -20.53
C PHE A 96 -3.66 11.79 -21.86
N LEU A 97 -4.80 11.30 -22.34
CA LEU A 97 -5.43 11.81 -23.55
C LEU A 97 -5.87 13.26 -23.43
N ASP A 98 -6.26 13.69 -22.22
CA ASP A 98 -6.67 15.08 -21.97
C ASP A 98 -5.55 15.92 -21.34
N HIS A 99 -4.70 15.29 -20.55
CA HIS A 99 -3.65 15.90 -19.73
C HIS A 99 -2.35 15.12 -19.85
N PRO A 100 -1.62 15.20 -21.01
CA PRO A 100 -0.38 14.44 -21.21
C PRO A 100 0.73 14.81 -20.22
N GLU A 101 0.71 16.02 -19.66
CA GLU A 101 1.62 16.45 -18.61
C GLU A 101 1.49 15.64 -17.31
N PHE A 102 0.35 14.99 -17.09
CA PHE A 102 0.14 14.11 -15.92
C PHE A 102 1.09 12.90 -15.94
N VAL A 103 1.76 12.61 -17.06
CA VAL A 103 2.75 11.54 -17.16
C VAL A 103 3.89 11.68 -16.14
N VAL A 104 4.15 12.89 -15.60
CA VAL A 104 5.17 13.12 -14.57
C VAL A 104 4.86 12.36 -13.26
N PHE A 105 3.59 12.03 -13.02
CA PHE A 105 3.14 11.24 -11.87
C PHE A 105 3.07 9.73 -12.15
N ALA A 106 3.36 9.31 -13.38
CA ALA A 106 3.39 7.89 -13.75
C ALA A 106 4.83 7.33 -13.74
N PRO A 107 4.99 6.04 -13.41
CA PRO A 107 3.99 5.10 -12.88
C PRO A 107 3.57 5.44 -11.44
N CYS A 108 2.40 4.97 -11.01
CA CYS A 108 2.01 5.04 -9.60
C CYS A 108 3.03 4.32 -8.73
N ARG A 109 3.23 4.83 -7.53
CA ARG A 109 4.27 4.33 -6.61
C ARG A 109 3.64 3.82 -5.32
N VAL A 110 4.13 2.66 -4.90
CA VAL A 110 3.88 2.13 -3.56
C VAL A 110 5.21 2.11 -2.82
N GLY A 111 5.35 2.97 -1.83
CA GLY A 111 6.47 2.92 -0.90
C GLY A 111 6.26 1.79 0.10
N LEU A 112 7.26 0.93 0.27
CA LEU A 112 7.35 -0.03 1.35
C LEU A 112 8.53 0.36 2.22
N TYR A 113 8.25 0.67 3.49
CA TYR A 113 9.28 1.15 4.40
C TYR A 113 9.04 0.71 5.83
N GLU A 114 10.12 0.62 6.59
CA GLU A 114 10.08 0.34 8.01
C GLU A 114 10.31 1.62 8.83
N GLN A 115 9.52 1.81 9.87
CA GLN A 115 9.69 2.89 10.84
C GLN A 115 9.46 2.35 12.25
N LYS A 116 10.49 2.41 13.08
CA LYS A 116 10.45 1.94 14.49
C LYS A 116 10.00 0.47 14.62
N GLY A 117 10.50 -0.41 13.74
CA GLY A 117 10.17 -1.83 13.73
C GLY A 117 8.81 -2.18 13.14
N GLN A 118 8.07 -1.20 12.58
CA GLN A 118 6.79 -1.40 11.91
C GLN A 118 6.92 -1.17 10.41
N LEU A 119 6.49 -2.14 9.59
CA LEU A 119 6.38 -1.99 8.15
C LEU A 119 5.13 -1.16 7.79
N TYR A 120 5.28 -0.31 6.79
CA TYR A 120 4.21 0.51 6.22
C TYR A 120 4.18 0.41 4.71
N LEU A 121 2.98 0.43 4.16
CA LEU A 121 2.72 0.70 2.75
C LEU A 121 2.19 2.11 2.60
N ALA A 122 2.67 2.84 1.59
CA ALA A 122 2.21 4.18 1.28
C ALA A 122 2.07 4.36 -0.22
N ILE A 123 1.06 5.11 -0.65
CA ILE A 123 0.86 5.51 -2.04
C ILE A 123 0.88 7.03 -2.17
N ASP A 124 1.37 7.54 -3.30
CA ASP A 124 0.99 8.85 -3.78
C ASP A 124 -0.45 8.78 -4.30
N ARG A 125 -1.20 9.86 -4.12
CA ARG A 125 -2.64 9.87 -4.38
C ARG A 125 -2.94 10.52 -5.73
N PRO A 126 -3.40 9.76 -6.75
CA PRO A 126 -3.74 10.30 -8.05
C PRO A 126 -4.75 11.47 -8.03
N THR A 127 -5.72 11.42 -7.10
CA THR A 127 -6.67 12.53 -6.94
C THR A 127 -6.02 13.80 -6.39
N TYR A 128 -4.96 13.66 -5.58
CA TYR A 128 -4.19 14.80 -5.08
C TYR A 128 -3.25 15.34 -6.16
N ASP A 129 -2.56 14.48 -6.90
CA ASP A 129 -1.66 14.85 -7.99
C ASP A 129 -2.41 15.62 -9.08
N LEU A 130 -3.66 15.23 -9.35
CA LEU A 130 -4.52 15.92 -10.32
C LEU A 130 -4.82 17.37 -9.94
N LYS A 131 -4.67 17.77 -8.66
CA LYS A 131 -4.79 19.19 -8.26
C LYS A 131 -3.71 20.09 -8.86
N SER A 132 -2.60 19.49 -9.34
CA SER A 132 -1.53 20.20 -10.03
C SER A 132 -1.89 20.54 -11.48
N ILE A 133 -2.93 19.92 -12.02
CA ILE A 133 -3.42 20.14 -13.39
C ILE A 133 -4.43 21.27 -13.39
N LYS A 134 -4.25 22.22 -14.30
CA LYS A 134 -5.19 23.31 -14.46
C LYS A 134 -6.45 22.83 -15.20
N ASN A 135 -7.62 22.99 -14.58
CA ASN A 135 -8.91 22.62 -15.15
C ASN A 135 -8.99 21.15 -15.59
N PRO A 136 -8.75 20.17 -14.71
CA PRO A 136 -8.81 18.76 -15.09
C PRO A 136 -10.22 18.39 -15.60
N THR A 137 -10.27 17.64 -16.71
CA THR A 137 -11.55 17.22 -17.31
C THR A 137 -12.32 16.27 -16.39
N PRO A 138 -13.65 16.16 -16.50
CA PRO A 138 -14.45 15.18 -15.76
C PRO A 138 -13.98 13.75 -15.99
N ARG A 139 -13.48 13.43 -17.20
CA ARG A 139 -12.91 12.11 -17.53
C ARG A 139 -11.66 11.85 -16.72
N ALA A 140 -10.70 12.77 -16.69
CA ALA A 140 -9.47 12.66 -15.91
C ALA A 140 -9.75 12.58 -14.40
N GLN A 141 -10.70 13.36 -13.88
CA GLN A 141 -11.12 13.32 -12.47
C GLN A 141 -11.68 11.95 -12.08
N LYS A 142 -12.54 11.38 -12.94
CA LYS A 142 -13.11 10.05 -12.73
C LYS A 142 -12.02 8.99 -12.74
N ALA A 143 -11.14 9.01 -13.75
CA ALA A 143 -10.06 8.04 -13.89
C ALA A 143 -9.05 8.10 -12.70
N ALA A 144 -8.67 9.30 -12.26
CA ALA A 144 -7.79 9.47 -11.10
C ALA A 144 -8.43 8.93 -9.81
N LYS A 145 -9.75 9.12 -9.64
CA LYS A 145 -10.48 8.55 -8.50
C LYS A 145 -10.50 7.02 -8.53
N GLU A 146 -10.84 6.42 -9.66
CA GLU A 146 -10.87 4.97 -9.84
C GLU A 146 -9.46 4.36 -9.64
N LEU A 147 -8.42 5.04 -10.12
CA LEU A 147 -7.03 4.65 -9.94
C LEU A 147 -6.64 4.66 -8.46
N GLU A 148 -6.96 5.75 -7.73
CA GLU A 148 -6.68 5.85 -6.29
C GLU A 148 -7.42 4.77 -5.48
N GLU A 149 -8.71 4.56 -5.73
CA GLU A 149 -9.51 3.53 -5.07
C GLU A 149 -8.94 2.12 -5.30
N THR A 150 -8.40 1.87 -6.51
CA THR A 150 -7.80 0.58 -6.83
C THR A 150 -6.44 0.41 -6.14
N LEU A 151 -5.60 1.44 -6.10
CA LEU A 151 -4.34 1.41 -5.34
C LEU A 151 -4.57 1.18 -3.84
N ILE A 152 -5.60 1.82 -3.27
CA ILE A 152 -5.98 1.60 -1.87
C ILE A 152 -6.37 0.14 -1.62
N LYS A 153 -7.15 -0.47 -2.52
CA LYS A 153 -7.50 -1.91 -2.44
C LYS A 153 -6.27 -2.81 -2.53
N ILE A 154 -5.31 -2.48 -3.39
CA ILE A 154 -4.06 -3.22 -3.52
C ILE A 154 -3.29 -3.21 -2.20
N ILE A 155 -3.05 -2.02 -1.62
CA ILE A 155 -2.30 -1.92 -0.37
C ILE A 155 -3.07 -2.45 0.84
N GLU A 156 -4.42 -2.41 0.82
CA GLU A 156 -5.24 -3.04 1.86
C GLU A 156 -5.08 -4.55 1.90
N LYS A 157 -5.03 -5.19 0.74
CA LYS A 157 -4.79 -6.63 0.64
C LYS A 157 -3.35 -6.97 0.99
N ALA A 158 -2.40 -6.22 0.44
CA ALA A 158 -0.98 -6.46 0.65
C ALA A 158 -0.55 -6.32 2.12
N ARG A 159 -1.13 -5.36 2.89
CA ARG A 159 -0.81 -5.23 4.32
C ARG A 159 -1.26 -6.42 5.17
N LYS A 160 -2.16 -7.26 4.63
CA LYS A 160 -2.66 -8.51 5.25
C LYS A 160 -1.94 -9.75 4.74
N GLY A 161 -1.09 -9.61 3.70
CA GLY A 161 -0.49 -10.76 3.02
C GLY A 161 -1.49 -11.56 2.18
N ASP A 162 -2.64 -10.97 1.81
CA ASP A 162 -3.64 -11.64 0.96
C ASP A 162 -3.07 -11.89 -0.45
N ILE A 163 -3.51 -12.99 -1.10
CA ILE A 163 -3.18 -13.34 -2.48
C ILE A 163 -4.46 -13.61 -3.26
#